data_f17cfd966b809ba0f6cbf5cfb6d5d577
#
_entry.id   f17cfd966b809ba0f6cbf5cfb6d5d577
#
_cell.length_a   1.000
_cell.length_b   1.000
_cell.length_c   1.000
_cell.angle_alpha   90.00
_cell.angle_beta   90.00
_cell.angle_gamma   90.00
#
_symmetry.space_group_name_H-M   'P 1'
#
loop_
_entity.id
_entity.type
_entity.pdbx_description
1 polymer ?
#
loop_
_entity_poly.entity_id
_entity_poly.type
_entity_poly.pdbx_seq_one_letter_code
_entity_poly.pdbx_strand_id
1 'polypeptide(L)'
;MNNNNNFNMNFFNMNNNMNNQFNFQQNNIQCPYKPIITNTNIKDINESTFINSVLQSLASFNCIYNWIKSKNQQVLTMTQNLKITKELYNLFYFLYSGQFADSSNFILNFFNAFKYKYQNINLKQDPYHFLFYLFDIIHSEDNSPLNPNYDATILNSQSLVTQRNKFSMRNLFTKFLEQSQNSIISNNFYNIFGHEIKCNNCPSLFYDSFKYIIKFKLDDYKKYRDEAYPNKKNENLNLDECFECFTGGNNSQCNNCGNLQRKTFISFVRSAKILVIALIRMNHIYKCDLDFKNKYNINAFLEYGIANYKNYFLKACISLNNQGKYFSDIFINGFWFRFYENNLSMLNNVNVEIHQYEPQLLFYELEN
;
A
#
# COMPACT_ATOMS: atom_id res chain seq x y z
N MET A 1 28.75 7.56 -8.10
CA MET A 1 28.65 6.25 -7.46
C MET A 1 27.25 5.74 -7.70
N ASN A 2 27.12 4.79 -8.62
CA ASN A 2 25.83 4.30 -9.13
C ASN A 2 25.24 3.26 -8.18
N ASN A 3 24.20 3.61 -7.46
CA ASN A 3 23.37 2.60 -6.81
C ASN A 3 22.16 2.27 -7.69
N ASN A 4 22.37 1.37 -8.63
CA ASN A 4 21.29 0.67 -9.31
C ASN A 4 20.70 -0.37 -8.35
N ASN A 5 19.66 0.00 -7.62
CA ASN A 5 18.82 -0.98 -6.94
C ASN A 5 17.86 -1.63 -7.95
N ASN A 6 18.39 -2.60 -8.70
CA ASN A 6 17.57 -3.56 -9.43
C ASN A 6 16.93 -4.51 -8.40
N PHE A 7 15.67 -4.26 -8.03
CA PHE A 7 14.88 -5.26 -7.33
C PHE A 7 14.49 -6.37 -8.32
N ASN A 8 15.31 -7.40 -8.40
CA ASN A 8 14.90 -8.68 -8.94
C ASN A 8 13.97 -9.34 -7.91
N MET A 9 12.67 -9.29 -8.15
CA MET A 9 11.74 -10.16 -7.44
C MET A 9 11.90 -11.57 -7.96
N ASN A 10 12.66 -12.39 -7.26
CA ASN A 10 12.64 -13.83 -7.45
C ASN A 10 11.30 -14.37 -6.95
N PHE A 11 10.44 -14.80 -7.88
CA PHE A 11 9.24 -15.56 -7.55
C PHE A 11 9.67 -16.97 -7.10
N PHE A 12 9.45 -17.25 -5.83
CA PHE A 12 9.71 -18.57 -5.28
C PHE A 12 8.65 -19.57 -5.76
N ASN A 13 9.09 -20.61 -6.42
CA ASN A 13 8.33 -21.85 -6.60
C ASN A 13 8.18 -22.54 -5.25
N MET A 14 7.00 -22.53 -4.66
CA MET A 14 6.63 -23.50 -3.65
C MET A 14 5.56 -24.43 -4.21
N ASN A 15 6.02 -25.58 -4.70
CA ASN A 15 5.18 -26.76 -4.88
C ASN A 15 4.80 -27.29 -3.49
N ASN A 16 3.57 -27.10 -3.07
CA ASN A 16 3.02 -27.86 -1.96
C ASN A 16 1.77 -28.62 -2.44
N ASN A 17 1.98 -29.92 -2.68
CA ASN A 17 0.94 -30.93 -2.71
C ASN A 17 0.26 -31.01 -1.35
N MET A 18 -1.00 -30.61 -1.24
CA MET A 18 -1.89 -31.14 -0.20
C MET A 18 -3.34 -31.12 -0.71
N ASN A 19 -3.78 -32.26 -1.23
CA ASN A 19 -5.20 -32.61 -1.32
C ASN A 19 -5.69 -32.96 0.08
N ASN A 20 -6.55 -32.15 0.66
CA ASN A 20 -7.43 -32.58 1.74
C ASN A 20 -8.79 -31.89 1.58
N GLN A 21 -9.76 -32.70 1.16
CA GLN A 21 -11.18 -32.36 1.25
C GLN A 21 -11.60 -32.39 2.72
N PHE A 22 -12.01 -31.26 3.26
CA PHE A 22 -12.70 -31.21 4.55
C PHE A 22 -14.09 -30.60 4.38
N ASN A 23 -15.10 -31.42 4.70
CA ASN A 23 -16.49 -30.99 4.91
C ASN A 23 -16.59 -30.28 6.27
N PHE A 24 -16.97 -29.00 6.27
CA PHE A 24 -17.25 -28.26 7.48
C PHE A 24 -18.72 -27.92 7.62
N GLN A 25 -19.31 -28.36 8.73
CA GLN A 25 -20.61 -27.86 9.20
C GLN A 25 -20.42 -26.45 9.78
N GLN A 26 -21.18 -25.49 9.24
CA GLN A 26 -21.19 -24.11 9.69
C GLN A 26 -21.91 -23.95 11.02
N ASN A 27 -21.17 -23.85 12.11
CA ASN A 27 -21.69 -23.30 13.36
C ASN A 27 -21.43 -21.79 13.36
N ASN A 28 -22.51 -21.01 13.21
CA ASN A 28 -22.51 -19.54 13.22
C ASN A 28 -22.15 -18.98 14.62
N ILE A 29 -20.88 -18.81 14.89
CA ILE A 29 -20.44 -17.90 15.97
C ILE A 29 -20.37 -16.51 15.32
N GLN A 30 -21.41 -15.71 15.49
CA GLN A 30 -21.46 -14.34 15.02
C GLN A 30 -20.46 -13.49 15.82
N CYS A 31 -19.52 -12.88 15.14
CA CYS A 31 -18.77 -11.74 15.65
C CYS A 31 -19.76 -10.56 15.78
N PRO A 32 -20.01 -10.02 16.99
CA PRO A 32 -21.25 -9.30 17.24
C PRO A 32 -21.33 -7.85 16.78
N TYR A 33 -20.29 -7.23 16.21
CA TYR A 33 -20.35 -5.78 15.97
C TYR A 33 -19.74 -5.30 14.66
N LYS A 34 -20.42 -4.30 14.00
CA LYS A 34 -19.78 -3.30 13.13
C LYS A 34 -18.58 -2.69 13.88
N PRO A 35 -17.50 -2.24 13.19
CA PRO A 35 -16.39 -1.58 13.86
C PRO A 35 -16.87 -0.29 14.53
N ILE A 36 -17.46 -0.43 15.69
CA ILE A 36 -17.47 0.62 16.68
C ILE A 36 -16.03 0.54 17.16
N ILE A 37 -15.15 1.35 16.59
CA ILE A 37 -13.89 1.63 17.24
C ILE A 37 -14.30 2.35 18.51
N THR A 38 -14.56 1.55 19.53
CA THR A 38 -14.67 2.03 20.88
C THR A 38 -13.33 2.67 21.21
N ASN A 39 -13.27 3.53 22.19
CA ASN A 39 -12.11 4.29 22.67
C ASN A 39 -10.88 3.40 23.03
N THR A 40 -10.61 2.38 22.23
CA THR A 40 -9.57 1.39 22.48
C THR A 40 -8.41 1.64 21.55
N ASN A 41 -7.30 1.93 22.15
CA ASN A 41 -6.02 2.13 21.49
C ASN A 41 -5.16 0.86 21.61
N ILE A 42 -4.19 0.70 20.72
CA ILE A 42 -3.17 -0.33 20.84
C ILE A 42 -2.12 0.17 21.83
N LYS A 43 -1.78 -0.66 22.82
CA LYS A 43 -0.78 -0.33 23.82
C LYS A 43 0.56 0.01 23.19
N ASP A 44 1.11 1.16 23.52
CA ASP A 44 2.46 1.52 23.10
C ASP A 44 3.50 0.72 23.88
N ILE A 45 4.39 0.06 23.16
CA ILE A 45 5.44 -0.76 23.70
C ILE A 45 6.76 -0.31 23.10
N ASN A 46 7.62 0.32 23.90
CA ASN A 46 9.00 0.63 23.56
C ASN A 46 9.20 1.11 22.10
N GLU A 47 8.85 2.36 21.80
CA GLU A 47 9.05 2.99 20.50
C GLU A 47 8.32 2.34 19.31
N SER A 48 7.27 1.54 19.57
CA SER A 48 6.46 0.89 18.53
C SER A 48 5.39 1.81 17.89
N THR A 49 5.48 3.12 18.07
CA THR A 49 4.45 4.07 17.58
C THR A 49 4.20 3.95 16.09
N PHE A 50 5.24 3.68 15.28
CA PHE A 50 5.07 3.46 13.83
C PHE A 50 4.28 2.19 13.51
N ILE A 51 4.43 1.11 14.28
CA ILE A 51 3.68 -0.14 14.14
C ILE A 51 2.22 0.09 14.54
N ASN A 52 2.00 0.67 15.72
CA ASN A 52 0.67 0.89 16.26
C ASN A 52 -0.15 1.82 15.37
N SER A 53 0.44 2.89 14.83
CA SER A 53 -0.25 3.81 13.92
C SER A 53 -0.69 3.12 12.62
N VAL A 54 0.12 2.22 12.07
CA VAL A 54 -0.24 1.42 10.88
C VAL A 54 -1.36 0.43 11.21
N LEU A 55 -1.23 -0.33 12.29
CA LEU A 55 -2.23 -1.33 12.69
C LEU A 55 -3.58 -0.67 12.99
N GLN A 56 -3.57 0.46 13.71
CA GLN A 56 -4.77 1.25 14.01
C GLN A 56 -5.44 1.75 12.72
N SER A 57 -4.66 2.26 11.76
CA SER A 57 -5.17 2.69 10.46
C SER A 57 -5.78 1.52 9.68
N LEU A 58 -5.12 0.37 9.62
CA LEU A 58 -5.63 -0.83 8.92
C LEU A 58 -6.93 -1.35 9.55
N ALA A 59 -7.04 -1.33 10.89
CA ALA A 59 -8.24 -1.75 11.60
C ALA A 59 -9.48 -0.92 11.25
N SER A 60 -9.31 0.31 10.74
CA SER A 60 -10.43 1.19 10.38
C SER A 60 -11.14 0.82 9.07
N PHE A 61 -10.58 -0.08 8.26
CA PHE A 61 -11.15 -0.44 6.96
C PHE A 61 -12.17 -1.59 7.06
N ASN A 62 -13.34 -1.38 6.48
CA ASN A 62 -14.39 -2.41 6.45
C ASN A 62 -13.94 -3.71 5.78
N CYS A 63 -13.08 -3.67 4.76
CA CYS A 63 -12.57 -4.87 4.11
C CYS A 63 -11.70 -5.69 5.05
N ILE A 64 -10.89 -5.08 5.89
CA ILE A 64 -10.07 -5.75 6.91
C ILE A 64 -10.96 -6.35 8.00
N TYR A 65 -11.95 -5.59 8.49
CA TYR A 65 -12.93 -6.11 9.44
C TYR A 65 -13.67 -7.35 8.89
N ASN A 66 -14.17 -7.27 7.66
CA ASN A 66 -14.89 -8.39 7.04
C ASN A 66 -13.99 -9.59 6.80
N TRP A 67 -12.73 -9.37 6.42
CA TRP A 67 -11.74 -10.42 6.26
C TRP A 67 -11.44 -11.12 7.60
N ILE A 68 -11.20 -10.37 8.68
CA ILE A 68 -11.04 -10.92 10.03
C ILE A 68 -12.28 -11.73 10.43
N LYS A 69 -13.48 -11.20 10.22
CA LYS A 69 -14.73 -11.89 10.51
C LYS A 69 -14.88 -13.20 9.73
N SER A 70 -14.49 -13.23 8.45
CA SER A 70 -14.54 -14.42 7.61
C SER A 70 -13.57 -15.52 8.04
N LYS A 71 -12.45 -15.17 8.68
CA LYS A 71 -11.40 -16.10 9.13
C LYS A 71 -11.64 -16.67 10.53
N ASN A 72 -12.67 -16.22 11.26
CA ASN A 72 -12.89 -16.53 12.66
C ASN A 72 -12.78 -18.02 13.03
N GLN A 73 -13.36 -18.91 12.22
CA GLN A 73 -13.27 -20.37 12.47
C GLN A 73 -12.00 -21.00 11.92
N GLN A 74 -11.49 -20.51 10.79
CA GLN A 74 -10.31 -21.07 10.15
C GLN A 74 -9.04 -20.74 10.94
N VAL A 75 -8.93 -19.54 11.49
CA VAL A 75 -7.74 -19.08 12.24
C VAL A 75 -7.55 -19.87 13.53
N LEU A 76 -8.63 -20.28 14.19
CA LEU A 76 -8.57 -21.11 15.39
C LEU A 76 -8.06 -22.54 15.12
N THR A 77 -8.23 -23.03 13.90
CA THR A 77 -7.78 -24.37 13.46
C THR A 77 -6.49 -24.35 12.65
N MET A 78 -5.98 -23.17 12.31
CA MET A 78 -4.82 -23.02 11.43
C MET A 78 -3.53 -23.53 12.09
N THR A 79 -2.92 -24.44 11.36
CA THR A 79 -1.58 -24.96 11.59
C THR A 79 -0.51 -23.86 11.55
N GLN A 80 0.66 -24.16 12.07
CA GLN A 80 1.81 -23.29 12.34
C GLN A 80 2.26 -22.30 11.25
N ASN A 81 1.73 -22.37 10.03
CA ASN A 81 2.25 -21.61 8.88
C ASN A 81 1.67 -20.19 8.71
N LEU A 82 0.67 -19.78 9.49
CA LEU A 82 -0.02 -18.48 9.34
C LEU A 82 0.15 -17.61 10.59
N LYS A 83 1.38 -17.50 11.06
CA LYS A 83 1.67 -16.88 12.37
C LYS A 83 1.25 -15.41 12.43
N ILE A 84 1.53 -14.62 11.39
CA ILE A 84 1.25 -13.18 11.39
C ILE A 84 -0.23 -12.89 11.16
N THR A 85 -0.86 -13.58 10.25
CA THR A 85 -2.32 -13.47 10.01
C THR A 85 -3.10 -13.83 11.28
N LYS A 86 -2.68 -14.86 12.02
CA LYS A 86 -3.31 -15.25 13.29
C LYS A 86 -3.14 -14.19 14.38
N GLU A 87 -1.93 -13.67 14.56
CA GLU A 87 -1.68 -12.62 15.55
C GLU A 87 -2.41 -11.31 15.20
N LEU A 88 -2.47 -10.96 13.92
CA LEU A 88 -3.24 -9.82 13.45
C LEU A 88 -4.74 -10.02 13.69
N TYR A 89 -5.24 -11.25 13.47
CA TYR A 89 -6.62 -11.61 13.80
C TYR A 89 -6.89 -11.40 15.29
N ASN A 90 -6.05 -11.94 16.17
CA ASN A 90 -6.22 -11.81 17.62
C ASN A 90 -6.24 -10.34 18.05
N LEU A 91 -5.27 -9.55 17.57
CA LEU A 91 -5.16 -8.13 17.87
C LEU A 91 -6.42 -7.36 17.44
N PHE A 92 -6.87 -7.54 16.20
CA PHE A 92 -8.03 -6.84 15.67
C PHE A 92 -9.34 -7.33 16.28
N TYR A 93 -9.44 -8.61 16.67
CA TYR A 93 -10.58 -9.11 17.41
C TYR A 93 -10.77 -8.34 18.74
N PHE A 94 -9.68 -8.12 19.51
CA PHE A 94 -9.75 -7.32 20.73
C PHE A 94 -10.11 -5.86 20.44
N LEU A 95 -9.51 -5.25 19.44
CA LEU A 95 -9.86 -3.87 19.03
C LEU A 95 -11.34 -3.73 18.67
N TYR A 96 -11.88 -4.67 17.88
CA TYR A 96 -13.28 -4.62 17.45
C TYR A 96 -14.27 -4.99 18.55
N SER A 97 -13.86 -5.71 19.57
CA SER A 97 -14.66 -5.99 20.76
C SER A 97 -14.65 -4.86 21.80
N GLY A 98 -13.94 -3.77 21.52
CA GLY A 98 -13.81 -2.66 22.43
C GLY A 98 -12.90 -2.92 23.63
N GLN A 99 -12.06 -3.95 23.53
CA GLN A 99 -11.08 -4.30 24.54
C GLN A 99 -9.73 -3.67 24.21
N PHE A 100 -8.93 -3.48 25.25
CA PHE A 100 -7.57 -3.00 25.08
C PHE A 100 -6.73 -4.07 24.38
N ALA A 101 -6.08 -3.71 23.27
CA ALA A 101 -5.31 -4.63 22.47
C ALA A 101 -3.81 -4.50 22.75
N ASP A 102 -3.18 -5.61 23.17
CA ASP A 102 -1.74 -5.70 23.37
C ASP A 102 -1.07 -6.25 22.11
N SER A 103 -0.23 -5.43 21.47
CA SER A 103 0.47 -5.77 20.23
C SER A 103 1.78 -6.55 20.44
N SER A 104 2.19 -6.86 21.69
CA SER A 104 3.49 -7.46 22.00
C SER A 104 3.74 -8.76 21.24
N ASN A 105 2.79 -9.69 21.27
CA ASN A 105 2.91 -10.98 20.58
C ASN A 105 2.95 -10.82 19.06
N PHE A 106 2.11 -9.93 18.52
CA PHE A 106 2.13 -9.62 17.10
C PHE A 106 3.49 -9.06 16.69
N ILE A 107 4.02 -8.07 17.42
CA ILE A 107 5.32 -7.45 17.15
C ILE A 107 6.44 -8.49 17.16
N LEU A 108 6.50 -9.31 18.20
CA LEU A 108 7.51 -10.37 18.32
C LEU A 108 7.46 -11.34 17.14
N ASN A 109 6.27 -11.83 16.80
CA ASN A 109 6.08 -12.77 15.69
C ASN A 109 6.37 -12.13 14.33
N PHE A 110 5.99 -10.86 14.15
CA PHE A 110 6.33 -10.12 12.94
C PHE A 110 7.84 -10.00 12.74
N PHE A 111 8.59 -9.58 13.76
CA PHE A 111 10.06 -9.47 13.66
C PHE A 111 10.73 -10.83 13.41
N ASN A 112 10.22 -11.91 13.99
CA ASN A 112 10.72 -13.25 13.71
C ASN A 112 10.45 -13.68 12.26
N ALA A 113 9.24 -13.46 11.74
CA ALA A 113 8.90 -13.74 10.36
C ALA A 113 9.69 -12.87 9.40
N PHE A 114 9.86 -11.58 9.71
CA PHE A 114 10.66 -10.65 8.94
C PHE A 114 12.12 -11.10 8.84
N LYS A 115 12.77 -11.41 9.97
CA LYS A 115 14.15 -11.91 9.99
C LYS A 115 14.32 -13.20 9.20
N TYR A 116 13.35 -14.10 9.29
CA TYR A 116 13.38 -15.35 8.54
C TYR A 116 13.29 -15.12 7.02
N LYS A 117 12.35 -14.26 6.59
CA LYS A 117 12.09 -14.02 5.16
C LYS A 117 13.12 -13.08 4.52
N TYR A 118 13.66 -12.12 5.28
CA TYR A 118 14.52 -11.02 4.78
C TYR A 118 15.86 -10.95 5.53
N GLN A 119 16.61 -12.04 5.55
CA GLN A 119 17.81 -12.27 6.37
C GLN A 119 18.87 -11.14 6.32
N ASN A 120 18.99 -10.43 5.20
CA ASN A 120 20.02 -9.40 4.98
C ASN A 120 19.47 -7.98 4.95
N ILE A 121 18.22 -7.77 5.39
CA ILE A 121 17.57 -6.47 5.35
C ILE A 121 17.31 -6.00 6.79
N ASN A 122 17.77 -4.81 7.12
CA ASN A 122 17.39 -4.14 8.36
C ASN A 122 16.06 -3.40 8.16
N LEU A 123 15.07 -3.72 8.97
CA LEU A 123 13.80 -3.00 8.97
C LEU A 123 14.05 -1.57 9.48
N LYS A 124 13.75 -0.58 8.66
CA LYS A 124 13.69 0.80 9.11
C LYS A 124 12.48 1.00 10.02
N GLN A 125 12.66 1.73 11.10
CA GLN A 125 11.59 2.03 12.07
C GLN A 125 10.69 3.17 11.55
N ASP A 126 10.02 2.94 10.43
CA ASP A 126 9.07 3.87 9.85
C ASP A 126 7.81 3.14 9.33
N PRO A 127 6.66 3.83 9.25
CA PRO A 127 5.38 3.23 8.87
C PRO A 127 5.38 2.64 7.47
N TYR A 128 6.12 3.25 6.51
CA TYR A 128 6.15 2.76 5.13
C TYR A 128 6.83 1.40 5.03
N HIS A 129 8.04 1.23 5.61
CA HIS A 129 8.76 -0.05 5.53
C HIS A 129 8.04 -1.14 6.31
N PHE A 130 7.49 -0.80 7.48
CA PHE A 130 6.68 -1.75 8.24
C PHE A 130 5.47 -2.22 7.43
N LEU A 131 4.66 -1.29 6.89
CA LEU A 131 3.47 -1.62 6.09
C LEU A 131 3.82 -2.43 4.85
N PHE A 132 4.91 -2.08 4.16
CA PHE A 132 5.38 -2.79 2.97
C PHE A 132 5.63 -4.27 3.27
N TYR A 133 6.41 -4.55 4.30
CA TYR A 133 6.74 -5.95 4.66
C TYR A 133 5.56 -6.68 5.30
N LEU A 134 4.72 -5.98 6.06
CA LEU A 134 3.50 -6.55 6.60
C LEU A 134 2.57 -7.03 5.47
N PHE A 135 2.36 -6.21 4.44
CA PHE A 135 1.55 -6.58 3.29
C PHE A 135 2.13 -7.78 2.54
N ASP A 136 3.44 -7.82 2.35
CA ASP A 136 4.10 -8.93 1.67
C ASP A 136 4.01 -10.26 2.46
N ILE A 137 4.10 -10.20 3.80
CA ILE A 137 3.92 -11.37 4.66
C ILE A 137 2.46 -11.83 4.65
N ILE A 138 1.50 -10.93 4.91
CA ILE A 138 0.07 -11.27 4.92
C ILE A 138 -0.35 -11.80 3.54
N HIS A 139 0.10 -11.17 2.46
CA HIS A 139 -0.19 -11.65 1.12
C HIS A 139 0.32 -13.08 0.91
N SER A 140 1.54 -13.38 1.34
CA SER A 140 2.12 -14.74 1.25
C SER A 140 1.34 -15.77 2.06
N GLU A 141 0.84 -15.38 3.24
CA GLU A 141 0.08 -16.26 4.13
C GLU A 141 -1.39 -16.45 3.69
N ASP A 142 -2.03 -15.40 3.17
CA ASP A 142 -3.47 -15.38 2.83
C ASP A 142 -3.74 -15.69 1.34
N ASN A 143 -2.71 -15.73 0.49
CA ASN A 143 -2.91 -15.92 -0.94
C ASN A 143 -3.46 -17.32 -1.26
N SER A 144 -4.66 -17.35 -1.82
CA SER A 144 -5.35 -18.56 -2.29
C SER A 144 -5.64 -18.40 -3.79
N PRO A 145 -4.70 -18.78 -4.68
CA PRO A 145 -4.89 -18.64 -6.11
C PRO A 145 -6.19 -19.31 -6.59
N LEU A 146 -6.98 -18.61 -7.41
CA LEU A 146 -8.20 -19.15 -8.02
C LEU A 146 -7.86 -20.27 -9.02
N ASN A 147 -6.71 -20.13 -9.68
CA ASN A 147 -6.16 -21.15 -10.56
C ASN A 147 -4.66 -21.33 -10.28
N PRO A 148 -4.26 -22.32 -9.46
CA PRO A 148 -2.86 -22.56 -9.12
C PRO A 148 -2.01 -23.01 -10.30
N ASN A 149 -2.63 -23.50 -11.37
CA ASN A 149 -1.95 -23.95 -12.60
C ASN A 149 -1.85 -22.85 -13.67
N TYR A 150 -2.26 -21.61 -13.33
CA TYR A 150 -2.13 -20.49 -14.26
C TYR A 150 -0.65 -20.19 -14.49
N ASP A 151 -0.21 -20.35 -15.72
CA ASP A 151 1.21 -20.36 -16.08
C ASP A 151 1.88 -19.00 -15.84
N ALA A 152 2.80 -18.97 -14.89
CA ALA A 152 3.63 -17.79 -14.59
C ALA A 152 4.63 -17.45 -15.70
N THR A 153 4.83 -18.33 -16.68
CA THR A 153 5.71 -18.06 -17.83
C THR A 153 5.21 -16.90 -18.68
N ILE A 154 3.90 -16.61 -18.63
CA ILE A 154 3.30 -15.44 -19.26
C ILE A 154 3.88 -14.12 -18.69
N LEU A 155 4.26 -14.09 -17.39
CA LEU A 155 4.91 -12.92 -16.79
C LEU A 155 6.41 -12.85 -17.10
N ASN A 156 7.07 -13.98 -17.22
CA ASN A 156 8.50 -14.02 -17.57
C ASN A 156 8.75 -13.56 -19.00
N SER A 157 7.74 -13.60 -19.86
CA SER A 157 7.72 -12.90 -21.11
C SER A 157 7.37 -11.40 -20.93
N GLN A 158 7.95 -10.72 -19.95
CA GLN A 158 8.06 -9.24 -19.96
C GLN A 158 8.94 -8.80 -21.16
N SER A 159 8.76 -9.47 -22.28
CA SER A 159 9.21 -9.01 -23.56
C SER A 159 8.51 -7.67 -23.77
N LEU A 160 9.30 -6.65 -23.82
CA LEU A 160 8.93 -5.31 -24.22
C LEU A 160 8.01 -5.43 -25.43
N VAL A 161 6.75 -5.11 -25.22
CA VAL A 161 5.68 -5.38 -26.17
C VAL A 161 5.50 -4.17 -27.07
N THR A 162 5.37 -4.40 -28.36
CA THR A 162 5.07 -3.34 -29.32
C THR A 162 3.62 -2.85 -29.15
N GLN A 163 3.31 -1.63 -29.61
CA GLN A 163 1.99 -1.03 -29.47
C GLN A 163 0.83 -1.92 -29.96
N ARG A 164 1.05 -2.74 -30.98
CA ARG A 164 0.02 -3.65 -31.53
C ARG A 164 -0.47 -4.70 -30.53
N ASN A 165 0.40 -5.14 -29.61
CA ASN A 165 0.09 -6.19 -28.64
C ASN A 165 -0.20 -5.65 -27.22
N LYS A 166 -0.10 -4.33 -27.01
CA LYS A 166 -0.23 -3.68 -25.71
C LYS A 166 -1.50 -4.12 -24.96
N PHE A 167 -2.66 -4.03 -25.61
CA PHE A 167 -3.93 -4.38 -24.97
C PHE A 167 -4.08 -5.88 -24.68
N SER A 168 -3.62 -6.75 -25.56
CA SER A 168 -3.66 -8.20 -25.34
C SER A 168 -2.77 -8.61 -24.18
N MET A 169 -1.55 -8.10 -24.10
CA MET A 169 -0.63 -8.39 -23.00
C MET A 169 -1.13 -7.85 -21.67
N ARG A 170 -1.70 -6.65 -21.67
CA ARG A 170 -2.31 -6.06 -20.47
C ARG A 170 -3.48 -6.89 -19.95
N ASN A 171 -4.36 -7.36 -20.83
CA ASN A 171 -5.45 -8.27 -20.45
C ASN A 171 -4.92 -9.59 -19.88
N LEU A 172 -3.86 -10.14 -20.46
CA LEU A 172 -3.19 -11.34 -19.93
C LEU A 172 -2.58 -11.09 -18.54
N PHE A 173 -1.89 -9.97 -18.36
CA PHE A 173 -1.31 -9.60 -17.07
C PHE A 173 -2.38 -9.40 -15.99
N THR A 174 -3.47 -8.68 -16.33
CA THR A 174 -4.60 -8.46 -15.42
C THR A 174 -5.26 -9.78 -15.04
N LYS A 175 -5.56 -10.65 -16.01
CA LYS A 175 -6.10 -11.99 -15.75
C LYS A 175 -5.16 -12.86 -14.92
N PHE A 176 -3.87 -12.79 -15.19
CA PHE A 176 -2.88 -13.50 -14.38
C PHE A 176 -2.97 -13.07 -12.92
N LEU A 177 -2.95 -11.75 -12.64
CA LEU A 177 -3.07 -11.25 -11.27
C LEU A 177 -4.39 -11.68 -10.61
N GLU A 178 -5.50 -11.62 -11.33
CA GLU A 178 -6.81 -12.05 -10.82
C GLU A 178 -6.88 -13.54 -10.50
N GLN A 179 -6.18 -14.38 -11.26
CA GLN A 179 -6.19 -15.84 -11.08
C GLN A 179 -5.15 -16.33 -10.07
N SER A 180 -3.97 -15.69 -10.03
CA SER A 180 -2.83 -16.12 -9.21
C SER A 180 -2.71 -15.39 -7.87
N GLN A 181 -3.28 -14.19 -7.75
CA GLN A 181 -3.11 -13.31 -6.61
C GLN A 181 -4.47 -13.03 -5.96
N ASN A 182 -4.89 -13.90 -5.04
CA ASN A 182 -6.18 -13.78 -4.35
C ASN A 182 -5.96 -13.76 -2.84
N SER A 183 -5.70 -12.60 -2.29
CA SER A 183 -5.59 -12.31 -0.86
C SER A 183 -6.32 -11.02 -0.50
N ILE A 184 -6.48 -10.76 0.80
CA ILE A 184 -7.00 -9.47 1.26
C ILE A 184 -6.18 -8.30 0.71
N ILE A 185 -4.86 -8.46 0.59
CA ILE A 185 -3.96 -7.41 0.10
C ILE A 185 -4.14 -7.19 -1.39
N SER A 186 -4.10 -8.25 -2.22
CA SER A 186 -4.25 -8.12 -3.67
C SER A 186 -5.63 -7.59 -4.07
N ASN A 187 -6.67 -7.96 -3.34
CA ASN A 187 -8.05 -7.59 -3.66
C ASN A 187 -8.42 -6.15 -3.29
N ASN A 188 -7.65 -5.52 -2.38
CA ASN A 188 -7.99 -4.18 -1.88
C ASN A 188 -6.90 -3.14 -2.09
N PHE A 189 -5.62 -3.52 -2.14
CA PHE A 189 -4.49 -2.59 -2.14
C PHE A 189 -3.66 -2.61 -3.44
N TYR A 190 -3.88 -3.54 -4.38
CA TYR A 190 -3.10 -3.61 -5.60
C TYR A 190 -3.54 -2.57 -6.63
N ASN A 191 -2.61 -1.71 -7.01
CA ASN A 191 -2.70 -0.87 -8.20
C ASN A 191 -1.95 -1.54 -9.35
N ILE A 192 -2.54 -1.58 -10.54
CA ILE A 192 -1.88 -2.03 -11.76
C ILE A 192 -1.51 -0.80 -12.57
N PHE A 193 -0.25 -0.70 -12.93
CA PHE A 193 0.32 0.39 -13.72
C PHE A 193 0.75 -0.09 -15.08
N GLY A 194 0.37 0.65 -16.10
CA GLY A 194 0.92 0.54 -17.44
C GLY A 194 2.10 1.48 -17.59
N HIS A 195 3.20 1.00 -18.10
CA HIS A 195 4.39 1.77 -18.39
C HIS A 195 4.58 1.88 -19.90
N GLU A 196 4.76 3.09 -20.38
CA GLU A 196 5.13 3.38 -21.76
C GLU A 196 6.51 4.02 -21.78
N ILE A 197 7.46 3.37 -22.44
CA ILE A 197 8.81 3.88 -22.60
C ILE A 197 8.94 4.46 -24.01
N LYS A 198 9.19 5.76 -24.11
CA LYS A 198 9.42 6.46 -25.36
C LYS A 198 10.90 6.84 -25.48
N CYS A 199 11.47 6.53 -26.64
CA CYS A 199 12.79 6.97 -27.06
C CYS A 199 12.68 7.60 -28.45
N ASN A 200 13.38 8.72 -28.69
CA ASN A 200 13.29 9.38 -29.99
C ASN A 200 13.82 8.52 -31.16
N ASN A 201 14.73 7.60 -30.88
CA ASN A 201 15.41 6.79 -31.88
C ASN A 201 14.97 5.32 -31.90
N CYS A 202 14.12 4.89 -30.97
CA CYS A 202 13.69 3.49 -30.82
C CYS A 202 12.17 3.39 -30.81
N PRO A 203 11.60 2.22 -31.19
CA PRO A 203 10.18 1.97 -31.01
C PRO A 203 9.76 2.10 -29.54
N SER A 204 8.55 2.58 -29.29
CA SER A 204 7.97 2.62 -27.94
C SER A 204 7.79 1.21 -27.40
N LEU A 205 8.12 1.05 -26.11
CA LEU A 205 8.03 -0.22 -25.40
C LEU A 205 7.01 -0.11 -24.31
N PHE A 206 6.30 -1.19 -24.00
CA PHE A 206 5.25 -1.24 -23.00
C PHE A 206 5.48 -2.39 -22.05
N TYR A 207 5.21 -2.19 -20.77
CA TYR A 207 5.12 -3.26 -19.76
C TYR A 207 4.14 -2.85 -18.66
N ASP A 208 3.64 -3.82 -17.91
CA ASP A 208 2.77 -3.57 -16.78
C ASP A 208 3.45 -3.98 -15.47
N SER A 209 3.07 -3.35 -14.39
CA SER A 209 3.52 -3.67 -13.04
C SER A 209 2.39 -3.51 -12.04
N PHE A 210 2.56 -4.06 -10.84
CA PHE A 210 1.64 -3.79 -9.74
C PHE A 210 2.38 -3.28 -8.51
N LYS A 211 1.68 -2.48 -7.70
CA LYS A 211 2.17 -2.00 -6.40
C LYS A 211 1.00 -1.82 -5.45
N TYR A 212 1.22 -2.13 -4.19
CA TYR A 212 0.25 -1.85 -3.13
C TYR A 212 0.50 -0.53 -2.40
N ILE A 213 1.69 0.07 -2.52
CA ILE A 213 2.01 1.38 -1.97
C ILE A 213 2.66 2.23 -3.06
N ILE A 214 2.12 3.42 -3.30
CA ILE A 214 2.70 4.42 -4.19
C ILE A 214 3.67 5.27 -3.38
N LYS A 215 4.87 5.47 -3.90
CA LYS A 215 5.89 6.31 -3.26
C LYS A 215 6.00 7.65 -3.96
N PHE A 216 5.81 8.72 -3.23
CA PHE A 216 6.14 10.06 -3.66
C PHE A 216 7.45 10.50 -3.00
N LYS A 217 8.44 10.78 -3.81
CA LYS A 217 9.73 11.33 -3.38
C LYS A 217 9.62 12.85 -3.34
N LEU A 218 9.13 13.39 -2.23
CA LEU A 218 8.73 14.79 -2.14
C LEU A 218 9.88 15.76 -2.46
N ASP A 219 11.08 15.50 -1.96
CA ASP A 219 12.24 16.38 -2.21
C ASP A 219 12.62 16.42 -3.70
N ASP A 220 12.62 15.24 -4.37
CA ASP A 220 12.89 15.14 -5.81
C ASP A 220 11.80 15.87 -6.61
N TYR A 221 10.53 15.69 -6.22
CA TYR A 221 9.38 16.30 -6.91
C TYR A 221 9.35 17.81 -6.73
N LYS A 222 9.63 18.28 -5.50
CA LYS A 222 9.71 19.72 -5.24
C LYS A 222 10.84 20.36 -6.04
N LYS A 223 12.02 19.75 -6.06
CA LYS A 223 13.14 20.22 -6.86
C LYS A 223 12.77 20.32 -8.34
N TYR A 224 12.20 19.27 -8.91
CA TYR A 224 11.78 19.24 -10.30
C TYR A 224 10.74 20.34 -10.62
N ARG A 225 9.72 20.50 -9.75
CA ARG A 225 8.71 21.54 -9.92
C ARG A 225 9.32 22.94 -9.84
N ASP A 226 10.18 23.19 -8.83
CA ASP A 226 10.79 24.52 -8.61
C ASP A 226 11.76 24.92 -9.74
N GLU A 227 12.39 23.94 -10.41
CA GLU A 227 13.18 24.14 -11.60
C GLU A 227 12.28 24.48 -12.82
N ALA A 228 11.15 23.76 -12.97
CA ALA A 228 10.20 23.98 -14.07
C ALA A 228 9.35 25.25 -13.89
N TYR A 229 9.03 25.62 -12.66
CA TYR A 229 8.16 26.73 -12.29
C TYR A 229 8.77 27.56 -11.14
N PRO A 230 9.76 28.42 -11.41
CA PRO A 230 10.47 29.18 -10.37
C PRO A 230 9.57 30.08 -9.51
N ASN A 231 8.44 30.53 -10.06
CA ASN A 231 7.43 31.33 -9.36
C ASN A 231 6.70 30.55 -8.24
N LYS A 232 6.70 29.22 -8.29
CA LYS A 232 6.08 28.34 -7.29
C LYS A 232 7.03 27.87 -6.18
N LYS A 233 8.26 28.31 -6.16
CA LYS A 233 9.31 27.82 -5.26
C LYS A 233 8.93 27.87 -3.78
N ASN A 234 8.14 28.85 -3.37
CA ASN A 234 7.70 29.03 -1.98
C ASN A 234 6.35 28.37 -1.66
N GLU A 235 5.72 27.71 -2.64
CA GLU A 235 4.46 27.00 -2.43
C GLU A 235 4.72 25.56 -1.99
N ASN A 236 3.78 24.99 -1.23
CA ASN A 236 3.77 23.56 -0.93
C ASN A 236 3.55 22.74 -2.22
N LEU A 237 4.00 21.49 -2.23
CA LEU A 237 3.54 20.53 -3.25
C LEU A 237 2.08 20.18 -2.99
N ASN A 238 1.33 19.91 -4.06
CA ASN A 238 0.03 19.28 -3.94
C ASN A 238 0.01 17.86 -4.54
N LEU A 239 -1.05 17.10 -4.28
CA LEU A 239 -1.15 15.72 -4.76
C LEU A 239 -1.15 15.62 -6.28
N ASP A 240 -1.75 16.57 -6.99
CA ASP A 240 -1.77 16.58 -8.47
C ASP A 240 -0.35 16.70 -9.01
N GLU A 241 0.46 17.62 -8.49
CA GLU A 241 1.86 17.78 -8.85
C GLU A 241 2.69 16.52 -8.53
N CYS A 242 2.40 15.86 -7.40
CA CYS A 242 3.06 14.60 -7.05
C CYS A 242 2.70 13.47 -8.02
N PHE A 243 1.43 13.35 -8.42
CA PHE A 243 1.01 12.37 -9.41
C PHE A 243 1.55 12.69 -10.79
N GLU A 244 1.59 13.96 -11.21
CA GLU A 244 2.22 14.39 -12.46
C GLU A 244 3.71 14.00 -12.50
N CYS A 245 4.45 14.24 -11.40
CA CYS A 245 5.84 13.80 -11.31
C CYS A 245 5.98 12.28 -11.30
N PHE A 246 5.07 11.56 -10.64
CA PHE A 246 5.08 10.09 -10.61
C PHE A 246 4.77 9.48 -11.97
N THR A 247 3.81 10.05 -12.72
CA THR A 247 3.34 9.56 -14.02
C THR A 247 4.11 10.16 -15.19
N GLY A 248 4.62 11.38 -15.03
CA GLY A 248 5.41 12.11 -16.04
C GLY A 248 6.83 11.55 -16.15
N GLY A 249 7.24 11.25 -17.36
CA GLY A 249 8.46 10.52 -17.65
C GLY A 249 9.76 11.20 -17.18
N ASN A 250 10.46 10.56 -16.27
CA ASN A 250 11.84 10.91 -15.98
C ASN A 250 12.74 10.62 -17.20
N ASN A 251 13.60 11.58 -17.54
CA ASN A 251 14.61 11.35 -18.57
C ASN A 251 15.62 10.30 -18.10
N SER A 252 15.92 9.35 -18.94
CA SER A 252 16.95 8.32 -18.70
C SER A 252 17.69 7.99 -19.98
N GLN A 253 18.84 7.35 -19.84
CA GLN A 253 19.57 6.84 -21.01
C GLN A 253 18.85 5.64 -21.60
N CYS A 254 18.73 5.58 -22.91
CA CYS A 254 18.18 4.45 -23.63
C CYS A 254 19.21 3.33 -23.70
N ASN A 255 18.88 2.17 -23.17
CA ASN A 255 19.81 1.01 -23.19
C ASN A 255 20.08 0.48 -24.60
N ASN A 256 19.18 0.75 -25.59
CA ASN A 256 19.35 0.23 -26.94
C ASN A 256 20.18 1.16 -27.83
N CYS A 257 20.04 2.48 -27.70
CA CYS A 257 20.70 3.44 -28.61
C CYS A 257 21.54 4.51 -27.90
N GLY A 258 21.64 4.45 -26.57
CA GLY A 258 22.41 5.41 -25.78
C GLY A 258 21.83 6.82 -25.68
N ASN A 259 20.70 7.11 -26.35
CA ASN A 259 20.07 8.43 -26.31
C ASN A 259 19.64 8.79 -24.89
N LEU A 260 19.94 10.00 -24.42
CA LEU A 260 19.60 10.51 -23.07
C LEU A 260 18.15 10.98 -22.95
N GLN A 261 17.37 10.98 -24.02
CA GLN A 261 15.98 11.44 -24.07
C GLN A 261 14.96 10.31 -24.04
N ARG A 262 15.24 9.24 -23.30
CA ARG A 262 14.27 8.19 -23.03
C ARG A 262 13.36 8.65 -21.89
N LYS A 263 12.04 8.60 -22.11
CA LYS A 263 11.01 8.91 -21.10
C LYS A 263 10.16 7.68 -20.78
N THR A 264 9.83 7.50 -19.50
CA THR A 264 8.89 6.46 -19.05
C THR A 264 7.65 7.13 -18.51
N PHE A 265 6.51 6.93 -19.15
CA PHE A 265 5.20 7.39 -18.71
C PHE A 265 4.51 6.25 -17.95
N ILE A 266 3.81 6.60 -16.88
CA ILE A 266 3.08 5.65 -16.03
C ILE A 266 1.60 6.07 -16.04
N SER A 267 0.71 5.10 -16.19
CA SER A 267 -0.75 5.31 -16.07
C SER A 267 -1.36 4.22 -15.20
N PHE A 268 -2.47 4.51 -14.54
CA PHE A 268 -3.22 3.47 -13.84
C PHE A 268 -4.05 2.67 -14.86
N VAL A 269 -3.81 1.37 -14.91
CA VAL A 269 -4.65 0.38 -15.59
C VAL A 269 -5.80 -0.06 -14.70
N ARG A 270 -5.49 -0.28 -13.41
CA ARG A 270 -6.45 -0.55 -12.36
C ARG A 270 -5.98 0.12 -11.07
N SER A 271 -6.83 0.91 -10.45
CA SER A 271 -6.57 1.45 -9.12
C SER A 271 -7.11 0.53 -8.02
N ALA A 272 -6.42 0.49 -6.91
CA ALA A 272 -6.84 -0.24 -5.70
C ALA A 272 -8.15 0.33 -5.12
N LYS A 273 -8.85 -0.45 -4.32
CA LYS A 273 -9.97 0.05 -3.50
C LYS A 273 -9.47 0.96 -2.39
N ILE A 274 -8.28 0.65 -1.85
CA ILE A 274 -7.58 1.48 -0.88
C ILE A 274 -6.25 1.90 -1.50
N LEU A 275 -6.15 3.17 -1.84
CA LEU A 275 -4.95 3.77 -2.39
C LEU A 275 -4.04 4.20 -1.24
N VAL A 276 -2.88 3.57 -1.13
CA VAL A 276 -1.88 3.91 -0.11
C VAL A 276 -0.76 4.70 -0.74
N ILE A 277 -0.52 5.91 -0.22
CA ILE A 277 0.51 6.82 -0.68
C ILE A 277 1.53 7.02 0.44
N ALA A 278 2.78 6.67 0.18
CA ALA A 278 3.91 6.93 1.06
C ALA A 278 4.64 8.20 0.64
N LEU A 279 4.83 9.10 1.57
CA LEU A 279 5.46 10.40 1.41
C LEU A 279 6.91 10.32 1.88
N ILE A 280 7.82 10.07 0.94
CA ILE A 280 9.24 9.86 1.25
C ILE A 280 9.99 11.19 1.22
N ARG A 281 10.63 11.51 2.33
CA ARG A 281 11.53 12.65 2.48
C ARG A 281 12.96 12.15 2.68
N MET A 282 13.86 12.60 1.83
CA MET A 282 15.26 12.13 1.83
C MET A 282 16.15 13.02 2.72
N ASN A 283 15.80 14.27 2.88
CA ASN A 283 16.57 15.26 3.63
C ASN A 283 15.66 15.99 4.61
N HIS A 284 15.93 15.84 5.90
CA HIS A 284 15.27 16.63 6.96
C HIS A 284 15.55 18.15 6.86
N ILE A 285 16.43 18.56 5.93
CA ILE A 285 16.82 19.95 5.72
C ILE A 285 15.76 20.74 4.94
N TYR A 286 15.01 20.08 4.06
CA TYR A 286 13.93 20.70 3.31
C TYR A 286 12.59 20.16 3.84
N LYS A 287 11.92 20.95 4.69
CA LYS A 287 10.52 20.68 5.00
C LYS A 287 9.73 20.85 3.70
N CYS A 288 9.52 19.77 3.00
CA CYS A 288 8.58 19.75 1.89
C CYS A 288 7.20 19.45 2.43
N ASP A 289 6.41 20.50 2.63
CA ASP A 289 5.02 20.34 3.02
C ASP A 289 4.19 19.95 1.79
N LEU A 290 3.21 19.09 2.03
CA LEU A 290 2.30 18.59 1.01
C LEU A 290 0.88 19.04 1.33
N ASP A 291 0.25 19.74 0.39
CA ASP A 291 -1.17 20.02 0.44
C ASP A 291 -1.96 18.85 -0.14
N PHE A 292 -2.81 18.24 0.67
CA PHE A 292 -3.67 17.14 0.27
C PHE A 292 -5.12 17.39 0.73
N LYS A 293 -6.06 16.83 -0.02
CA LYS A 293 -7.50 17.02 0.19
C LYS A 293 -8.13 15.78 0.78
N ASN A 294 -9.21 15.94 1.54
CA ASN A 294 -10.02 14.83 2.04
C ASN A 294 -10.67 14.02 0.89
N LYS A 295 -10.97 14.67 -0.24
CA LYS A 295 -11.45 14.00 -1.46
C LYS A 295 -10.46 14.20 -2.58
N TYR A 296 -10.12 13.12 -3.26
CA TYR A 296 -9.17 13.13 -4.35
C TYR A 296 -9.66 12.30 -5.55
N ASN A 297 -9.47 12.84 -6.74
CA ASN A 297 -9.87 12.20 -7.99
C ASN A 297 -8.64 11.87 -8.82
N ILE A 298 -8.46 10.60 -9.19
CA ILE A 298 -7.30 10.15 -9.97
C ILE A 298 -7.58 10.02 -11.47
N ASN A 299 -8.69 10.51 -11.97
CA ASN A 299 -9.10 10.27 -13.36
C ASN A 299 -8.10 10.79 -14.40
N ALA A 300 -7.40 11.88 -14.12
CA ALA A 300 -6.37 12.42 -14.99
C ALA A 300 -5.18 11.47 -15.22
N PHE A 301 -4.99 10.49 -14.30
CA PHE A 301 -3.88 9.56 -14.31
C PHE A 301 -4.30 8.13 -14.72
N LEU A 302 -5.59 7.93 -14.98
CA LEU A 302 -6.10 6.68 -15.53
C LEU A 302 -5.68 6.54 -16.99
N GLU A 303 -5.47 5.31 -17.43
CA GLU A 303 -5.24 5.06 -18.84
C GLU A 303 -6.48 5.41 -19.67
N TYR A 304 -6.25 5.98 -20.86
CA TYR A 304 -7.32 6.33 -21.79
C TYR A 304 -8.21 5.11 -22.13
N GLY A 305 -9.52 5.30 -22.02
CA GLY A 305 -10.51 4.23 -22.24
C GLY A 305 -10.94 3.45 -21.00
N ILE A 306 -10.34 3.71 -19.84
CA ILE A 306 -10.84 3.19 -18.56
C ILE A 306 -11.93 4.15 -18.07
N ALA A 307 -13.16 3.85 -18.47
CA ALA A 307 -14.33 4.67 -18.14
C ALA A 307 -14.84 4.33 -16.74
N ASN A 308 -14.28 4.93 -15.70
CA ASN A 308 -14.95 5.02 -14.40
C ASN A 308 -14.31 6.14 -13.60
N TYR A 309 -15.12 7.13 -13.22
CA TYR A 309 -14.71 8.16 -12.27
C TYR A 309 -14.27 7.50 -10.96
N LYS A 310 -13.01 7.72 -10.58
CA LYS A 310 -12.43 7.18 -9.37
C LYS A 310 -12.20 8.30 -8.36
N ASN A 311 -13.21 8.49 -7.52
CA ASN A 311 -13.14 9.40 -6.39
C ASN A 311 -12.70 8.63 -5.15
N TYR A 312 -11.80 9.19 -4.42
CA TYR A 312 -11.28 8.64 -3.19
C TYR A 312 -11.51 9.59 -2.03
N PHE A 313 -11.79 9.05 -0.88
CA PHE A 313 -11.91 9.78 0.37
C PHE A 313 -10.75 9.41 1.29
N LEU A 314 -10.07 10.42 1.88
CA LEU A 314 -9.02 10.21 2.87
C LEU A 314 -9.62 9.55 4.11
N LYS A 315 -9.19 8.33 4.39
CA LYS A 315 -9.70 7.50 5.49
C LYS A 315 -8.78 7.49 6.69
N ALA A 316 -7.47 7.53 6.45
CA ALA A 316 -6.47 7.60 7.50
C ALA A 316 -5.22 8.35 7.02
N CYS A 317 -4.58 9.03 7.96
CA CYS A 317 -3.29 9.70 7.79
C CYS A 317 -2.37 9.29 8.95
N ILE A 318 -1.16 8.83 8.64
CA ILE A 318 -0.12 8.60 9.65
C ILE A 318 0.87 9.72 9.55
N SER A 319 1.11 10.40 10.67
CA SER A 319 2.00 11.56 10.75
C SER A 319 3.08 11.37 11.82
N LEU A 320 4.18 12.08 11.63
CA LEU A 320 5.29 12.19 12.58
C LEU A 320 5.15 13.52 13.33
N ASN A 321 5.20 13.47 14.68
CA ASN A 321 5.18 14.67 15.49
C ASN A 321 6.61 15.24 15.71
N ASN A 322 6.67 16.40 16.33
CA ASN A 322 7.94 17.08 16.62
C ASN A 322 8.86 16.34 17.62
N GLN A 323 8.33 15.32 18.31
CA GLN A 323 9.06 14.46 19.24
C GLN A 323 9.62 13.20 18.58
N GLY A 324 9.41 13.03 17.26
CA GLY A 324 9.84 11.84 16.53
C GLY A 324 8.92 10.62 16.72
N LYS A 325 7.69 10.83 17.22
CA LYS A 325 6.72 9.74 17.42
C LYS A 325 5.62 9.79 16.36
N TYR A 326 5.18 8.60 15.95
CA TYR A 326 4.11 8.44 14.98
C TYR A 326 2.74 8.34 15.66
N PHE A 327 1.72 8.84 14.96
CA PHE A 327 0.34 8.73 15.35
C PHE A 327 -0.55 8.59 14.10
N SER A 328 -1.80 8.19 14.28
CA SER A 328 -2.76 8.08 13.19
C SER A 328 -3.99 8.95 13.43
N ASP A 329 -4.36 9.72 12.41
CA ASP A 329 -5.64 10.40 12.31
C ASP A 329 -6.56 9.56 11.40
N ILE A 330 -7.72 9.18 11.90
CA ILE A 330 -8.61 8.20 11.25
C ILE A 330 -10.04 8.74 11.21
N PHE A 331 -10.68 8.62 10.05
CA PHE A 331 -12.08 8.96 9.85
C PHE A 331 -12.99 7.78 10.18
N ILE A 332 -13.85 7.94 11.20
CA ILE A 332 -14.74 6.91 11.73
C ILE A 332 -16.11 7.50 11.96
N ASN A 333 -17.15 6.92 11.36
CA ASN A 333 -18.55 7.30 11.60
C ASN A 333 -18.85 8.80 11.44
N GLY A 334 -18.21 9.47 10.48
CA GLY A 334 -18.43 10.90 10.21
C GLY A 334 -17.48 11.84 10.95
N PHE A 335 -16.62 11.34 11.82
CA PHE A 335 -15.71 12.13 12.65
C PHE A 335 -14.27 11.69 12.48
N TRP A 336 -13.35 12.63 12.70
CA TRP A 336 -11.93 12.35 12.72
C TRP A 336 -11.43 12.17 14.14
N PHE A 337 -10.61 11.13 14.37
CA PHE A 337 -10.02 10.80 15.65
C PHE A 337 -8.53 10.65 15.52
N ARG A 338 -7.78 11.23 16.47
CA ARG A 338 -6.34 11.04 16.62
C ARG A 338 -6.06 9.93 17.63
N PHE A 339 -5.31 8.94 17.19
CA PHE A 339 -4.78 7.87 18.02
C PHE A 339 -3.29 8.11 18.23
N TYR A 340 -2.92 8.50 19.44
CA TYR A 340 -1.55 8.81 19.81
C TYR A 340 -1.20 8.16 21.13
N GLU A 341 -0.21 7.25 21.15
CA GLU A 341 0.13 6.42 22.31
C GLU A 341 -1.11 5.72 22.88
N ASN A 342 -1.47 5.98 24.14
CA ASN A 342 -2.66 5.43 24.77
C ASN A 342 -3.85 6.40 24.76
N ASN A 343 -3.75 7.50 24.03
CA ASN A 343 -4.77 8.56 24.01
C ASN A 343 -5.57 8.55 22.72
N LEU A 344 -6.85 8.81 22.85
CA LEU A 344 -7.78 9.07 21.76
C LEU A 344 -8.36 10.46 21.92
N SER A 345 -8.29 11.27 20.87
CA SER A 345 -8.92 12.59 20.84
C SER A 345 -9.68 12.79 19.54
N MET A 346 -10.84 13.44 19.62
CA MET A 346 -11.59 13.85 18.44
C MET A 346 -10.99 15.16 17.90
N LEU A 347 -10.81 15.23 16.57
CA LEU A 347 -10.32 16.43 15.90
C LEU A 347 -11.47 17.39 15.65
N ASN A 348 -11.31 18.65 16.05
CA ASN A 348 -12.34 19.68 15.86
C ASN A 348 -12.21 20.41 14.53
N ASN A 349 -10.99 20.68 14.09
CA ASN A 349 -10.68 21.32 12.82
C ASN A 349 -9.72 20.45 12.00
N VAL A 350 -10.29 19.46 11.33
CA VAL A 350 -9.55 18.43 10.58
C VAL A 350 -8.56 18.99 9.57
N ASN A 351 -8.97 20.00 8.80
CA ASN A 351 -8.11 20.56 7.75
C ASN A 351 -6.86 21.26 8.32
N VAL A 352 -6.95 21.80 9.53
CA VAL A 352 -5.80 22.45 10.19
C VAL A 352 -4.99 21.43 10.95
N GLU A 353 -5.64 20.57 11.74
CA GLU A 353 -4.96 19.68 12.68
C GLU A 353 -4.16 18.55 11.99
N ILE A 354 -4.66 18.01 10.86
CA ILE A 354 -3.93 17.00 10.09
C ILE A 354 -2.67 17.60 9.44
N HIS A 355 -2.74 18.86 8.98
CA HIS A 355 -1.62 19.54 8.32
C HIS A 355 -0.60 20.18 9.28
N GLN A 356 -0.83 20.14 10.60
CA GLN A 356 0.12 20.64 11.60
C GLN A 356 1.38 19.79 11.74
N TYR A 357 1.33 18.53 11.29
CA TYR A 357 2.37 17.54 11.46
C TYR A 357 2.88 17.03 10.12
N GLU A 358 3.94 16.25 10.14
CA GLU A 358 4.57 15.71 8.96
C GLU A 358 3.89 14.40 8.52
N PRO A 359 3.01 14.40 7.50
CA PRO A 359 2.36 13.18 7.03
C PRO A 359 3.38 12.24 6.38
N GLN A 360 3.27 10.94 6.70
CA GLN A 360 4.15 9.88 6.19
C GLN A 360 3.40 8.90 5.29
N LEU A 361 2.16 8.54 5.66
CA LEU A 361 1.28 7.68 4.87
C LEU A 361 -0.12 8.28 4.79
N LEU A 362 -0.68 8.27 3.58
CA LEU A 362 -2.07 8.62 3.32
C LEU A 362 -2.81 7.38 2.83
N PHE A 363 -3.99 7.13 3.37
CA PHE A 363 -4.87 6.04 2.96
C PHE A 363 -6.17 6.62 2.43
N TYR A 364 -6.38 6.47 1.14
CA TYR A 364 -7.58 6.91 0.44
C TYR A 364 -8.45 5.70 0.09
N GLU A 365 -9.70 5.70 0.54
CA GLU A 365 -10.68 4.66 0.23
C GLU A 365 -11.55 5.10 -0.95
N LEU A 366 -11.76 4.20 -1.92
CA LEU A 366 -12.62 4.45 -3.08
C LEU A 366 -14.06 4.72 -2.63
N GLU A 367 -14.66 5.81 -3.09
CA GLU A 367 -16.10 6.07 -2.90
C GLU A 367 -16.91 5.01 -3.68
N ASN A 368 -17.87 4.38 -3.01
CA ASN A 368 -18.78 3.39 -3.61
C ASN A 368 -19.85 4.06 -4.45
#